data_042497d1f2bfe61301e8d1c7cdd4de5a
#
_entry.id   042497d1f2bfe61301e8d1c7cdd4de5a
#
_cell.length_a   1.000
_cell.length_b   1.000
_cell.length_c   1.000
_cell.angle_alpha   90.00
_cell.angle_beta   90.00
_cell.angle_gamma   90.00
#
_symmetry.space_group_name_H-M   'P 1'
#
loop_
_entity.id
_entity.type
_entity.pdbx_description
1 polymer ?
#
loop_
_entity_poly.entity_id
_entity_poly.type
_entity_poly.pdbx_seq_one_letter_code
_entity_poly.pdbx_strand_id
1 'polypeptide(L)'
;MTNTVTSPIVVLGRGIAGLSAAIALGSAGYPVHLIGRPPATPGGLQLSPNGFRALSSLSLDKAILDKADRLNAVVIKALSTNRHLTEIIHDPKHLHAAVSRQDVMDCLVTKAETLSCIRFTNTEIHTVQLSTEKAKLVSVDGDIFSADEVIGADGPKGLARAALTGQNSMPPQPAYRAMRAEIEAAKLPTAFRRPLTLLMLGDGCHMVSYPIKGGSHINLVFCTSADKVTIGWQQRCFGLNPLLSNLTDPAISWANTPLYPAEVLPVWRRAHLTLLGDAAHVMPPHLAQGAGQTFVDAACLKVLLAEKPLAQALDQMAATRSIEVQAITKKAAASGQIMRLGGIASQARNIFIDMAGPHFMNSWLDEVWQAEN
;
A
#
# COMPACT_ATOMS: atom_id res chain seq x y z
N MET A 1 24.79 -0.07 -25.56
CA MET A 1 25.96 -0.45 -24.73
C MET A 1 25.47 -1.52 -23.76
N THR A 2 25.87 -2.76 -23.97
CA THR A 2 25.49 -3.88 -23.08
C THR A 2 26.24 -3.73 -21.76
N ASN A 3 25.54 -3.23 -20.74
CA ASN A 3 26.05 -3.26 -19.36
C ASN A 3 26.12 -4.72 -18.91
N THR A 4 27.29 -5.31 -18.96
CA THR A 4 27.54 -6.65 -18.38
C THR A 4 27.58 -6.50 -16.85
N VAL A 5 26.41 -6.47 -16.21
CA VAL A 5 26.32 -6.73 -14.78
C VAL A 5 26.61 -8.22 -14.61
N THR A 6 27.78 -8.55 -14.09
CA THR A 6 28.24 -9.94 -13.94
C THR A 6 27.63 -10.64 -12.71
N SER A 7 27.14 -9.88 -11.75
CA SER A 7 26.48 -10.39 -10.54
C SER A 7 24.99 -10.05 -10.55
N PRO A 8 24.10 -10.93 -10.06
CA PRO A 8 22.68 -10.63 -9.98
C PRO A 8 22.41 -9.48 -8.98
N ILE A 9 21.47 -8.61 -9.34
CA ILE A 9 20.94 -7.60 -8.42
C ILE A 9 20.12 -8.34 -7.36
N VAL A 10 20.42 -8.13 -6.09
CA VAL A 10 19.63 -8.70 -5.01
C VAL A 10 18.43 -7.80 -4.69
N VAL A 11 17.24 -8.39 -4.69
CA VAL A 11 16.02 -7.72 -4.20
C VAL A 11 15.63 -8.41 -2.89
N LEU A 12 15.65 -7.66 -1.78
CA LEU A 12 15.29 -8.15 -0.46
C LEU A 12 13.84 -7.83 -0.14
N GLY A 13 13.02 -8.87 0.01
CA GLY A 13 11.59 -8.80 0.31
C GLY A 13 10.73 -9.30 -0.85
N ARG A 14 9.79 -10.23 -0.57
CA ARG A 14 8.89 -10.85 -1.56
C ARG A 14 7.45 -10.30 -1.49
N GLY A 15 7.28 -9.06 -0.98
CA GLY A 15 6.03 -8.33 -1.04
C GLY A 15 5.79 -7.65 -2.40
N ILE A 16 4.75 -6.83 -2.47
CA ILE A 16 4.41 -6.04 -3.67
C ILE A 16 5.61 -5.24 -4.16
N ALA A 17 6.34 -4.58 -3.26
CA ALA A 17 7.49 -3.75 -3.59
C ALA A 17 8.63 -4.57 -4.24
N GLY A 18 9.02 -5.67 -3.62
CA GLY A 18 10.11 -6.49 -4.13
C GLY A 18 9.79 -7.18 -5.46
N LEU A 19 8.58 -7.72 -5.60
CA LEU A 19 8.14 -8.30 -6.87
C LEU A 19 8.07 -7.26 -7.98
N SER A 20 7.54 -6.05 -7.70
CA SER A 20 7.48 -4.98 -8.69
C SER A 20 8.86 -4.49 -9.12
N ALA A 21 9.79 -4.35 -8.17
CA ALA A 21 11.17 -4.00 -8.46
C ALA A 21 11.87 -5.10 -9.29
N ALA A 22 11.68 -6.37 -8.93
CA ALA A 22 12.24 -7.51 -9.67
C ALA A 22 11.71 -7.55 -11.10
N ILE A 23 10.41 -7.29 -11.31
CA ILE A 23 9.79 -7.22 -12.64
C ILE A 23 10.37 -6.04 -13.44
N ALA A 24 10.55 -4.87 -12.84
CA ALA A 24 11.13 -3.71 -13.51
C ALA A 24 12.56 -4.00 -13.98
N LEU A 25 13.40 -4.53 -13.11
CA LEU A 25 14.79 -4.91 -13.41
C LEU A 25 14.86 -6.04 -14.43
N GLY A 26 14.10 -7.12 -14.21
CA GLY A 26 14.09 -8.28 -15.10
C GLY A 26 13.56 -7.95 -16.50
N SER A 27 12.56 -7.05 -16.60
CA SER A 27 12.06 -6.57 -17.89
C SER A 27 13.08 -5.72 -18.64
N ALA A 28 14.02 -5.10 -17.95
CA ALA A 28 15.18 -4.39 -18.52
C ALA A 28 16.38 -5.32 -18.81
N GLY A 29 16.23 -6.64 -18.59
CA GLY A 29 17.25 -7.65 -18.89
C GLY A 29 18.31 -7.86 -17.80
N TYR A 30 18.15 -7.26 -16.63
CA TYR A 30 19.08 -7.49 -15.53
C TYR A 30 18.84 -8.83 -14.84
N PRO A 31 19.89 -9.59 -14.49
CA PRO A 31 19.74 -10.77 -13.64
C PRO A 31 19.35 -10.34 -12.22
N VAL A 32 18.29 -10.95 -11.68
CA VAL A 32 17.72 -10.59 -10.36
C VAL A 32 17.70 -11.83 -9.47
N HIS A 33 18.10 -11.63 -8.22
CA HIS A 33 17.94 -12.60 -7.15
C HIS A 33 16.97 -12.05 -6.10
N LEU A 34 15.72 -12.48 -6.17
CA LEU A 34 14.67 -12.08 -5.23
C LEU A 34 14.67 -12.98 -4.00
N ILE A 35 15.01 -12.42 -2.85
CA ILE A 35 15.18 -13.13 -1.57
C ILE A 35 14.12 -12.71 -0.58
N GLY A 36 13.49 -13.66 0.09
CA GLY A 36 12.52 -13.43 1.15
C GLY A 36 11.41 -14.47 1.20
N ARG A 37 10.64 -14.46 2.28
CA ARG A 37 9.45 -15.30 2.42
C ARG A 37 8.22 -14.58 1.85
N PRO A 38 7.29 -15.30 1.18
CA PRO A 38 6.02 -14.72 0.77
C PRO A 38 5.27 -14.18 2.00
N PRO A 39 4.77 -12.93 1.98
CA PRO A 39 3.98 -12.41 3.09
C PRO A 39 2.59 -13.03 3.11
N ALA A 40 1.96 -13.08 4.27
CA ALA A 40 0.51 -13.28 4.36
C ALA A 40 -0.21 -12.07 3.76
N THR A 41 -1.23 -12.31 2.95
CA THR A 41 -1.90 -11.28 2.12
C THR A 41 -3.41 -11.16 2.35
N PRO A 42 -3.89 -11.08 3.62
CA PRO A 42 -5.32 -10.92 3.86
C PRO A 42 -5.83 -9.55 3.41
N GLY A 43 -7.12 -9.50 3.03
CA GLY A 43 -7.86 -8.30 2.71
C GLY A 43 -7.60 -7.77 1.30
N GLY A 44 -8.07 -6.55 1.08
CA GLY A 44 -8.08 -5.89 -0.23
C GLY A 44 -7.16 -4.68 -0.32
N LEU A 45 -7.00 -4.24 -1.54
CA LEU A 45 -6.36 -2.99 -1.94
C LEU A 45 -7.34 -2.20 -2.80
N GLN A 46 -7.25 -0.87 -2.73
CA GLN A 46 -7.83 0.02 -3.73
C GLN A 46 -6.71 0.56 -4.61
N LEU A 47 -6.98 0.64 -5.89
CA LEU A 47 -6.07 1.18 -6.89
C LEU A 47 -6.77 2.35 -7.60
N SER A 48 -6.10 3.46 -7.65
CA SER A 48 -6.51 4.69 -8.30
C SER A 48 -5.81 4.85 -9.67
N PRO A 49 -6.17 5.84 -10.48
CA PRO A 49 -5.64 5.98 -11.85
C PRO A 49 -4.13 5.97 -11.96
N ASN A 50 -3.42 6.65 -11.06
CA ASN A 50 -1.95 6.63 -11.01
C ASN A 50 -1.37 5.22 -10.80
N GLY A 51 -1.98 4.42 -9.92
CA GLY A 51 -1.58 3.03 -9.71
C GLY A 51 -1.78 2.17 -10.97
N PHE A 52 -2.88 2.35 -11.70
CA PHE A 52 -3.12 1.63 -12.95
C PHE A 52 -2.18 2.05 -14.08
N ARG A 53 -1.83 3.34 -14.18
CA ARG A 53 -0.80 3.79 -15.14
C ARG A 53 0.56 3.13 -14.84
N ALA A 54 0.94 3.07 -13.59
CA ALA A 54 2.17 2.39 -13.18
C ALA A 54 2.14 0.88 -13.49
N LEU A 55 1.02 0.21 -13.22
CA LEU A 55 0.82 -1.20 -13.57
C LEU A 55 0.88 -1.43 -15.09
N SER A 56 0.36 -0.52 -15.89
CA SER A 56 0.46 -0.59 -17.36
C SER A 56 1.92 -0.53 -17.81
N SER A 57 2.73 0.36 -17.23
CA SER A 57 4.17 0.40 -17.48
C SER A 57 4.86 -0.92 -17.15
N LEU A 58 4.39 -1.64 -16.13
CA LEU A 58 4.90 -2.96 -15.74
C LEU A 58 4.27 -4.13 -16.54
N SER A 59 3.30 -3.85 -17.43
CA SER A 59 2.52 -4.84 -18.18
C SER A 59 1.72 -5.79 -17.26
N LEU A 60 1.09 -5.22 -16.24
CA LEU A 60 0.31 -5.91 -15.20
C LEU A 60 -1.14 -5.41 -15.10
N ASP A 61 -1.46 -4.28 -15.73
CA ASP A 61 -2.76 -3.62 -15.64
C ASP A 61 -3.92 -4.54 -16.02
N LYS A 62 -3.82 -5.25 -17.13
CA LYS A 62 -4.87 -6.17 -17.62
C LYS A 62 -5.07 -7.34 -16.64
N ALA A 63 -4.00 -8.02 -16.26
CA ALA A 63 -4.07 -9.18 -15.38
C ALA A 63 -4.66 -8.84 -13.99
N ILE A 64 -4.37 -7.65 -13.48
CA ILE A 64 -4.94 -7.19 -12.22
C ILE A 64 -6.38 -6.71 -12.40
N LEU A 65 -6.70 -6.02 -13.51
CA LEU A 65 -8.04 -5.53 -13.80
C LEU A 65 -9.05 -6.68 -13.98
N ASP A 66 -8.63 -7.78 -14.58
CA ASP A 66 -9.47 -8.99 -14.77
C ASP A 66 -9.92 -9.62 -13.44
N LYS A 67 -9.22 -9.33 -12.35
CA LYS A 67 -9.51 -9.80 -10.98
C LYS A 67 -10.08 -8.70 -10.06
N ALA A 68 -10.17 -7.47 -10.56
CA ALA A 68 -10.55 -6.31 -9.75
C ALA A 68 -12.03 -5.97 -9.92
N ASP A 69 -12.63 -5.47 -8.86
CA ASP A 69 -13.96 -4.88 -8.85
C ASP A 69 -13.86 -3.37 -9.12
N ARG A 70 -14.44 -2.88 -10.21
CA ARG A 70 -14.51 -1.44 -10.51
C ARG A 70 -15.30 -0.72 -9.45
N LEU A 71 -14.81 0.47 -9.04
CA LEU A 71 -15.46 1.34 -8.08
C LEU A 71 -15.95 2.60 -8.80
N ASN A 72 -17.24 2.89 -8.67
CA ASN A 72 -17.88 4.01 -9.39
C ASN A 72 -17.92 5.30 -8.56
N ALA A 73 -17.77 5.20 -7.24
CA ALA A 73 -17.86 6.34 -6.34
C ALA A 73 -17.21 6.07 -4.98
N VAL A 74 -16.99 7.15 -4.23
CA VAL A 74 -16.80 7.12 -2.78
C VAL A 74 -18.02 7.73 -2.13
N VAL A 75 -18.76 6.96 -1.34
CA VAL A 75 -19.90 7.46 -0.53
C VAL A 75 -19.43 7.69 0.89
N ILE A 76 -19.62 8.90 1.40
CA ILE A 76 -19.22 9.28 2.75
C ILE A 76 -20.47 9.40 3.63
N LYS A 77 -20.46 8.70 4.78
CA LYS A 77 -21.56 8.68 5.74
C LYS A 77 -21.08 8.92 7.16
N ALA A 78 -21.98 9.37 8.04
CA ALA A 78 -21.76 9.36 9.47
C ALA A 78 -21.92 7.93 10.02
N LEU A 79 -20.94 7.45 10.78
CA LEU A 79 -20.89 6.07 11.25
C LEU A 79 -22.00 5.74 12.25
N SER A 80 -22.32 6.64 13.15
CA SER A 80 -23.32 6.40 14.20
C SER A 80 -24.78 6.45 13.72
N THR A 81 -25.07 7.32 12.74
CA THR A 81 -26.45 7.59 12.28
C THR A 81 -26.75 7.07 10.88
N ASN A 82 -25.75 6.59 10.16
CA ASN A 82 -25.83 6.23 8.74
C ASN A 82 -26.26 7.41 7.83
N ARG A 83 -26.21 8.65 8.34
CA ARG A 83 -26.56 9.85 7.56
C ARG A 83 -25.58 10.00 6.40
N HIS A 84 -26.10 10.18 5.20
CA HIS A 84 -25.31 10.53 4.02
C HIS A 84 -24.71 11.93 4.21
N LEU A 85 -23.42 12.10 3.92
CA LEU A 85 -22.72 13.38 3.99
C LEU A 85 -22.39 13.89 2.59
N THR A 86 -21.79 13.07 1.74
CA THR A 86 -21.49 13.41 0.34
C THR A 86 -21.18 12.16 -0.47
N GLU A 87 -21.16 12.29 -1.78
CA GLU A 87 -20.76 11.22 -2.72
C GLU A 87 -19.83 11.81 -3.78
N ILE A 88 -18.69 11.17 -3.98
CA ILE A 88 -17.69 11.50 -4.99
C ILE A 88 -17.83 10.49 -6.12
N ILE A 89 -18.42 10.89 -7.23
CA ILE A 89 -18.57 10.03 -8.40
C ILE A 89 -17.26 10.03 -9.18
N HIS A 90 -16.72 8.86 -9.48
CA HIS A 90 -15.51 8.73 -10.30
C HIS A 90 -15.82 9.00 -11.77
N ASP A 91 -14.96 9.77 -12.42
CA ASP A 91 -15.02 9.92 -13.88
C ASP A 91 -14.79 8.54 -14.53
N PRO A 92 -15.70 8.05 -15.40
CA PRO A 92 -15.53 6.75 -16.06
C PRO A 92 -14.25 6.61 -16.88
N LYS A 93 -13.61 7.73 -17.26
CA LYS A 93 -12.32 7.75 -17.95
C LYS A 93 -11.16 7.40 -17.04
N HIS A 94 -11.33 7.55 -15.73
CA HIS A 94 -10.32 7.30 -14.73
C HIS A 94 -10.65 6.01 -13.97
N LEU A 95 -9.79 5.02 -14.11
CA LEU A 95 -10.02 3.71 -13.51
C LEU A 95 -9.75 3.72 -12.00
N HIS A 96 -10.79 3.45 -11.23
CA HIS A 96 -10.71 3.13 -9.81
C HIS A 96 -11.22 1.70 -9.60
N ALA A 97 -10.49 0.89 -8.86
CA ALA A 97 -10.91 -0.47 -8.60
C ALA A 97 -10.38 -0.98 -7.24
N ALA A 98 -11.03 -2.02 -6.75
CA ALA A 98 -10.57 -2.79 -5.61
C ALA A 98 -10.20 -4.20 -6.05
N VAL A 99 -9.21 -4.78 -5.40
CA VAL A 99 -8.73 -6.13 -5.71
C VAL A 99 -8.24 -6.80 -4.42
N SER A 100 -8.33 -8.12 -4.32
CA SER A 100 -7.74 -8.82 -3.19
C SER A 100 -6.21 -8.70 -3.22
N ARG A 101 -5.57 -8.61 -2.04
CA ARG A 101 -4.09 -8.59 -1.98
C ARG A 101 -3.50 -9.86 -2.56
N GLN A 102 -4.18 -11.01 -2.36
CA GLN A 102 -3.73 -12.29 -2.89
C GLN A 102 -3.70 -12.26 -4.41
N ASP A 103 -4.77 -11.77 -5.07
CA ASP A 103 -4.83 -11.68 -6.53
C ASP A 103 -3.72 -10.80 -7.10
N VAL A 104 -3.42 -9.66 -6.43
CA VAL A 104 -2.28 -8.82 -6.82
C VAL A 104 -0.96 -9.58 -6.72
N MET A 105 -0.74 -10.28 -5.59
CA MET A 105 0.49 -11.05 -5.39
C MET A 105 0.62 -12.18 -6.42
N ASP A 106 -0.46 -12.88 -6.74
CA ASP A 106 -0.47 -13.96 -7.73
C ASP A 106 -0.14 -13.43 -9.13
N CYS A 107 -0.70 -12.27 -9.51
CA CYS A 107 -0.36 -11.61 -10.78
C CYS A 107 1.12 -11.20 -10.83
N LEU A 108 1.65 -10.65 -9.75
CA LEU A 108 3.07 -10.25 -9.66
C LEU A 108 4.00 -11.46 -9.72
N VAL A 109 3.69 -12.54 -9.00
CA VAL A 109 4.49 -13.78 -9.02
C VAL A 109 4.45 -14.39 -10.42
N THR A 110 3.27 -14.58 -11.00
CA THR A 110 3.12 -15.11 -12.36
C THR A 110 3.92 -14.29 -13.37
N LYS A 111 3.86 -12.95 -13.29
CA LYS A 111 4.65 -12.09 -14.18
C LYS A 111 6.15 -12.27 -13.96
N ALA A 112 6.60 -12.30 -12.71
CA ALA A 112 8.02 -12.47 -12.39
C ALA A 112 8.56 -13.82 -12.87
N GLU A 113 7.77 -14.89 -12.79
CA GLU A 113 8.12 -16.24 -13.27
C GLU A 113 8.26 -16.33 -14.80
N THR A 114 7.59 -15.43 -15.56
CA THR A 114 7.81 -15.36 -17.03
C THR A 114 9.18 -14.78 -17.41
N LEU A 115 9.90 -14.18 -16.47
CA LEU A 115 11.19 -13.54 -16.69
C LEU A 115 12.31 -14.49 -16.22
N SER A 116 12.93 -15.23 -17.14
CA SER A 116 13.95 -16.25 -16.85
C SER A 116 15.20 -15.72 -16.13
N CYS A 117 15.41 -14.40 -16.14
CA CYS A 117 16.49 -13.73 -15.41
C CYS A 117 16.20 -13.50 -13.92
N ILE A 118 14.98 -13.83 -13.43
CA ILE A 118 14.62 -13.69 -12.03
C ILE A 118 14.70 -15.05 -11.32
N ARG A 119 15.58 -15.12 -10.32
CA ARG A 119 15.69 -16.27 -9.43
C ARG A 119 15.06 -15.95 -8.07
N PHE A 120 14.35 -16.91 -7.51
CA PHE A 120 13.72 -16.81 -6.19
C PHE A 120 14.49 -17.62 -5.15
N THR A 121 14.69 -17.05 -3.94
CA THR A 121 15.15 -17.81 -2.77
C THR A 121 14.21 -17.54 -1.60
N ASN A 122 13.65 -18.63 -1.06
CA ASN A 122 12.72 -18.58 0.06
C ASN A 122 13.47 -18.75 1.40
N THR A 123 14.13 -17.68 1.84
CA THR A 123 14.83 -17.65 3.14
C THR A 123 14.59 -16.31 3.81
N GLU A 124 14.88 -16.22 5.11
CA GLU A 124 14.85 -15.00 5.88
C GLU A 124 16.27 -14.45 6.04
N ILE A 125 16.47 -13.18 5.77
CA ILE A 125 17.72 -12.48 6.02
C ILE A 125 17.71 -11.93 7.45
N HIS A 126 18.80 -12.15 8.19
CA HIS A 126 18.94 -11.63 9.54
C HIS A 126 19.98 -10.49 9.65
N THR A 127 20.82 -10.31 8.62
CA THR A 127 21.82 -9.24 8.60
C THR A 127 21.99 -8.66 7.20
N VAL A 128 22.03 -7.33 7.12
CA VAL A 128 22.42 -6.56 5.92
C VAL A 128 23.60 -5.68 6.30
N GLN A 129 24.74 -5.87 5.63
CA GLN A 129 25.97 -5.12 5.84
C GLN A 129 26.32 -4.39 4.55
N LEU A 130 26.62 -3.10 4.66
CA LEU A 130 27.09 -2.28 3.55
C LEU A 130 28.57 -2.01 3.72
N SER A 131 29.34 -2.28 2.67
CA SER A 131 30.75 -1.89 2.60
C SER A 131 30.96 -0.96 1.40
N THR A 132 32.20 -0.50 1.19
CA THR A 132 32.56 0.32 0.03
C THR A 132 32.57 -0.48 -1.28
N GLU A 133 32.75 -1.79 -1.20
CA GLU A 133 32.87 -2.65 -2.38
C GLU A 133 31.56 -3.33 -2.75
N LYS A 134 30.86 -3.91 -1.75
CA LYS A 134 29.65 -4.71 -1.96
C LYS A 134 28.71 -4.65 -0.76
N ALA A 135 27.45 -4.94 -1.00
CA ALA A 135 26.51 -5.30 0.06
C ALA A 135 26.58 -6.81 0.35
N LYS A 136 26.48 -7.19 1.62
CA LYS A 136 26.48 -8.56 2.10
C LYS A 136 25.20 -8.81 2.92
N LEU A 137 24.45 -9.83 2.52
CA LEU A 137 23.26 -10.29 3.25
C LEU A 137 23.56 -11.69 3.80
N VAL A 138 23.14 -11.95 5.03
CA VAL A 138 23.29 -13.26 5.69
C VAL A 138 21.92 -13.78 6.06
N SER A 139 21.59 -15.00 5.64
CA SER A 139 20.33 -15.65 6.00
C SER A 139 20.37 -16.25 7.41
N VAL A 140 19.20 -16.57 7.95
CA VAL A 140 19.07 -17.32 9.21
C VAL A 140 19.70 -18.71 9.14
N ASP A 141 19.82 -19.28 7.94
CA ASP A 141 20.44 -20.59 7.67
C ASP A 141 21.97 -20.49 7.48
N GLY A 142 22.54 -19.27 7.53
CA GLY A 142 23.96 -19.01 7.39
C GLY A 142 24.43 -18.78 5.95
N ASP A 143 23.55 -18.82 4.95
CA ASP A 143 23.89 -18.50 3.58
C ASP A 143 24.32 -17.04 3.43
N ILE A 144 25.33 -16.80 2.60
CA ILE A 144 25.86 -15.47 2.34
C ILE A 144 25.57 -15.07 0.90
N PHE A 145 24.90 -13.93 0.74
CA PHE A 145 24.62 -13.32 -0.56
C PHE A 145 25.41 -12.00 -0.66
N SER A 146 26.33 -11.93 -1.62
CA SER A 146 27.07 -10.72 -1.93
C SER A 146 26.57 -10.12 -3.24
N ALA A 147 26.32 -8.83 -3.26
CA ALA A 147 25.77 -8.12 -4.40
C ALA A 147 26.42 -6.76 -4.62
N ASP A 148 26.57 -6.38 -5.88
CA ASP A 148 27.01 -5.07 -6.30
C ASP A 148 25.89 -4.02 -6.13
N GLU A 149 24.62 -4.47 -6.16
CA GLU A 149 23.45 -3.65 -5.93
C GLU A 149 22.36 -4.45 -5.19
N VAL A 150 21.74 -3.82 -4.20
CA VAL A 150 20.63 -4.36 -3.42
C VAL A 150 19.43 -3.40 -3.49
N ILE A 151 18.26 -3.92 -3.78
CA ILE A 151 17.00 -3.23 -3.62
C ILE A 151 16.36 -3.71 -2.32
N GLY A 152 16.25 -2.82 -1.34
CA GLY A 152 15.57 -3.07 -0.07
C GLY A 152 14.07 -2.82 -0.19
N ALA A 153 13.29 -3.89 -0.15
CA ALA A 153 11.83 -3.89 -0.28
C ALA A 153 11.16 -4.74 0.81
N ASP A 154 11.81 -4.82 1.97
CA ASP A 154 11.44 -5.66 3.12
C ASP A 154 10.53 -4.96 4.14
N GLY A 155 9.98 -3.81 3.73
CA GLY A 155 8.94 -3.08 4.47
C GLY A 155 9.47 -2.13 5.54
N PRO A 156 8.56 -1.52 6.34
CA PRO A 156 8.90 -0.40 7.24
C PRO A 156 9.78 -0.79 8.42
N LYS A 157 9.87 -2.08 8.73
CA LYS A 157 10.71 -2.65 9.79
C LYS A 157 11.86 -3.48 9.22
N GLY A 158 12.10 -3.35 7.92
CA GLY A 158 13.06 -4.17 7.20
C GLY A 158 14.51 -3.87 7.60
N LEU A 159 15.36 -4.88 7.45
CA LEU A 159 16.79 -4.79 7.70
C LEU A 159 17.49 -3.86 6.70
N ALA A 160 17.00 -3.81 5.45
CA ALA A 160 17.51 -2.88 4.45
C ALA A 160 17.31 -1.42 4.88
N ARG A 161 16.12 -1.08 5.41
CA ARG A 161 15.87 0.24 5.96
C ARG A 161 16.79 0.55 7.13
N ALA A 162 16.95 -0.39 8.07
CA ALA A 162 17.85 -0.23 9.21
C ALA A 162 19.31 -0.04 8.79
N ALA A 163 19.79 -0.82 7.80
CA ALA A 163 21.14 -0.71 7.26
C ALA A 163 21.42 0.64 6.59
N LEU A 164 20.42 1.19 5.86
CA LEU A 164 20.55 2.48 5.20
C LEU A 164 20.56 3.65 6.19
N THR A 165 19.69 3.62 7.20
CA THR A 165 19.53 4.72 8.17
C THR A 165 20.55 4.69 9.29
N GLY A 166 21.21 3.55 9.51
CA GLY A 166 22.08 3.32 10.66
C GLY A 166 21.33 3.23 11.99
N GLN A 167 20.02 3.12 11.93
CA GLN A 167 19.16 3.07 13.12
C GLN A 167 18.45 1.72 13.19
N ASN A 168 18.66 0.97 14.26
CA ASN A 168 17.75 -0.11 14.66
C ASN A 168 16.44 0.47 15.18
N SER A 169 15.89 1.45 14.47
CA SER A 169 14.70 2.16 14.91
C SER A 169 13.46 1.32 14.64
N MET A 170 13.06 0.56 15.65
CA MET A 170 11.65 0.18 15.73
C MET A 170 10.84 1.49 15.73
N PRO A 171 9.94 1.68 14.75
CA PRO A 171 9.03 2.82 14.81
C PRO A 171 8.31 2.81 16.17
N PRO A 172 8.03 3.98 16.76
CA PRO A 172 7.35 4.05 18.05
C PRO A 172 6.05 3.24 17.99
N GLN A 173 5.62 2.68 19.13
CA GLN A 173 4.37 1.91 19.22
C GLN A 173 3.23 2.76 18.63
N PRO A 174 2.55 2.28 17.58
CA PRO A 174 1.56 3.10 16.91
C PRO A 174 0.35 3.32 17.82
N ALA A 175 -0.03 4.60 17.96
CA ALA A 175 -1.20 5.00 18.72
C ALA A 175 -2.54 4.58 18.09
N TYR A 176 -2.51 4.15 16.83
CA TYR A 176 -3.70 3.78 16.05
C TYR A 176 -3.59 2.35 15.51
N ARG A 177 -4.76 1.72 15.31
CA ARG A 177 -4.92 0.38 14.77
C ARG A 177 -5.86 0.39 13.57
N ALA A 178 -5.61 -0.47 12.60
CA ALA A 178 -6.55 -0.87 11.58
C ALA A 178 -7.03 -2.30 11.86
N MET A 179 -8.28 -2.43 12.19
CA MET A 179 -8.97 -3.72 12.30
C MET A 179 -9.48 -4.09 10.92
N ARG A 180 -9.00 -5.20 10.38
CA ARG A 180 -9.31 -5.62 9.01
C ARG A 180 -10.11 -6.91 9.03
N ALA A 181 -11.16 -6.97 8.23
CA ALA A 181 -11.92 -8.19 8.02
C ALA A 181 -12.28 -8.33 6.53
N GLU A 182 -12.41 -9.56 6.10
CA GLU A 182 -12.98 -9.94 4.81
C GLU A 182 -14.20 -10.80 5.09
N ILE A 183 -15.36 -10.38 4.57
CA ILE A 183 -16.66 -11.00 4.88
C ILE A 183 -17.37 -11.33 3.58
N GLU A 184 -17.97 -12.51 3.49
CA GLU A 184 -18.83 -12.87 2.37
C GLU A 184 -19.94 -11.83 2.21
N ALA A 185 -20.10 -11.30 1.01
CA ALA A 185 -21.08 -10.23 0.72
C ALA A 185 -22.51 -10.64 1.11
N ALA A 186 -22.86 -11.93 1.00
CA ALA A 186 -24.16 -12.45 1.37
C ALA A 186 -24.52 -12.25 2.84
N LYS A 187 -23.52 -12.19 3.73
CA LYS A 187 -23.71 -11.99 5.19
C LYS A 187 -23.90 -10.55 5.59
N LEU A 188 -23.73 -9.60 4.65
CA LEU A 188 -23.83 -8.17 4.90
C LEU A 188 -25.06 -7.56 4.22
N PRO A 189 -25.60 -6.44 4.73
CA PRO A 189 -26.65 -5.68 4.08
C PRO A 189 -26.29 -5.27 2.65
N THR A 190 -27.30 -5.15 1.79
CA THR A 190 -27.11 -4.83 0.35
C THR A 190 -26.37 -3.52 0.11
N ALA A 191 -26.42 -2.58 1.04
CA ALA A 191 -25.69 -1.32 0.98
C ALA A 191 -24.16 -1.50 0.86
N PHE A 192 -23.60 -2.61 1.37
CA PHE A 192 -22.18 -2.94 1.25
C PHE A 192 -21.79 -3.56 -0.09
N ARG A 193 -22.78 -4.07 -0.87
CA ARG A 193 -22.54 -4.84 -2.10
C ARG A 193 -22.48 -3.94 -3.35
N ARG A 194 -22.66 -2.64 -3.18
CA ARG A 194 -22.59 -1.68 -4.29
C ARG A 194 -21.13 -1.55 -4.77
N PRO A 195 -20.89 -1.33 -6.07
CA PRO A 195 -19.56 -1.14 -6.65
C PRO A 195 -18.99 0.25 -6.31
N LEU A 196 -18.72 0.49 -5.02
CA LEU A 196 -18.25 1.76 -4.51
C LEU A 196 -17.40 1.57 -3.23
N THR A 197 -16.66 2.60 -2.88
CA THR A 197 -16.05 2.73 -1.55
C THR A 197 -17.07 3.38 -0.61
N LEU A 198 -17.41 2.70 0.47
CA LEU A 198 -18.17 3.28 1.57
C LEU A 198 -17.22 3.73 2.67
N LEU A 199 -17.10 5.05 2.89
CA LEU A 199 -16.36 5.65 3.99
C LEU A 199 -17.34 6.12 5.07
N MET A 200 -17.25 5.56 6.26
CA MET A 200 -18.07 5.95 7.40
C MET A 200 -17.21 6.64 8.45
N LEU A 201 -17.55 7.89 8.76
CA LEU A 201 -16.82 8.76 9.69
C LEU A 201 -17.47 8.76 11.06
N GLY A 202 -16.72 8.33 12.08
CA GLY A 202 -17.16 8.27 13.47
C GLY A 202 -16.47 9.28 14.38
N ASP A 203 -16.68 9.12 15.67
CA ASP A 203 -16.05 9.87 16.74
C ASP A 203 -14.66 9.27 17.06
N GLY A 204 -13.62 9.92 16.57
CA GLY A 204 -12.25 9.45 16.71
C GLY A 204 -11.93 8.17 15.93
N CYS A 205 -12.78 7.77 14.99
CA CYS A 205 -12.61 6.55 14.18
C CYS A 205 -13.24 6.70 12.80
N HIS A 206 -12.92 5.78 11.91
CA HIS A 206 -13.60 5.65 10.62
C HIS A 206 -13.56 4.20 10.12
N MET A 207 -14.47 3.86 9.24
CA MET A 207 -14.53 2.58 8.56
C MET A 207 -14.54 2.79 7.05
N VAL A 208 -13.79 1.98 6.34
CA VAL A 208 -13.81 1.89 4.87
C VAL A 208 -14.24 0.48 4.49
N SER A 209 -15.16 0.38 3.54
CA SER A 209 -15.55 -0.92 2.95
C SER A 209 -15.67 -0.81 1.44
N TYR A 210 -15.40 -1.91 0.75
CA TYR A 210 -15.50 -2.04 -0.69
C TYR A 210 -15.55 -3.51 -1.11
N PRO A 211 -16.20 -3.84 -2.25
CA PRO A 211 -16.24 -5.18 -2.79
C PRO A 211 -14.85 -5.62 -3.28
N ILE A 212 -14.61 -6.93 -3.22
CA ILE A 212 -13.46 -7.64 -3.80
C ILE A 212 -13.90 -9.03 -4.30
N LYS A 213 -13.05 -9.68 -5.08
CA LYS A 213 -13.28 -11.04 -5.60
C LYS A 213 -14.57 -11.16 -6.41
N GLY A 214 -14.78 -10.24 -7.34
CA GLY A 214 -15.98 -10.18 -8.17
C GLY A 214 -17.25 -9.85 -7.37
N GLY A 215 -17.12 -9.06 -6.31
CA GLY A 215 -18.21 -8.68 -5.42
C GLY A 215 -18.69 -9.78 -4.46
N SER A 216 -18.07 -10.96 -4.46
CA SER A 216 -18.44 -12.07 -3.56
C SER A 216 -18.04 -11.81 -2.09
N HIS A 217 -17.06 -10.95 -1.86
CA HIS A 217 -16.57 -10.56 -0.54
C HIS A 217 -16.50 -9.05 -0.40
N ILE A 218 -16.63 -8.59 0.84
CA ILE A 218 -16.45 -7.20 1.22
C ILE A 218 -15.23 -7.10 2.10
N ASN A 219 -14.28 -6.25 1.69
CA ASN A 219 -13.16 -5.88 2.52
C ASN A 219 -13.57 -4.73 3.45
N LEU A 220 -13.25 -4.85 4.73
CA LEU A 220 -13.55 -3.89 5.78
C LEU A 220 -12.26 -3.47 6.47
N VAL A 221 -12.09 -2.17 6.67
CA VAL A 221 -10.98 -1.59 7.42
C VAL A 221 -11.53 -0.58 8.41
N PHE A 222 -11.51 -0.90 9.69
CA PHE A 222 -11.90 0.01 10.76
C PHE A 222 -10.66 0.56 11.45
N CYS A 223 -10.49 1.88 11.42
CA CYS A 223 -9.36 2.59 12.01
C CYS A 223 -9.79 3.32 13.27
N THR A 224 -9.08 3.06 14.37
CA THR A 224 -9.33 3.70 15.68
C THR A 224 -8.05 3.77 16.50
N SER A 225 -8.08 4.51 17.63
CA SER A 225 -6.98 4.53 18.58
C SER A 225 -6.79 3.16 19.26
N ALA A 226 -5.55 2.83 19.62
CA ALA A 226 -5.20 1.52 20.14
C ALA A 226 -5.89 1.20 21.48
N ASP A 227 -6.11 2.20 22.32
CA ASP A 227 -6.79 2.10 23.62
C ASP A 227 -8.28 1.73 23.49
N LYS A 228 -8.91 2.02 22.35
CA LYS A 228 -10.31 1.66 22.08
C LYS A 228 -10.49 0.21 21.63
N VAL A 229 -9.42 -0.48 21.24
CA VAL A 229 -9.48 -1.89 20.78
C VAL A 229 -9.36 -2.81 21.99
N THR A 230 -10.40 -2.87 22.81
CA THR A 230 -10.54 -3.71 24.00
C THR A 230 -11.69 -4.69 23.82
N ILE A 231 -11.89 -5.62 24.76
CA ILE A 231 -12.99 -6.61 24.69
C ILE A 231 -14.32 -5.90 24.42
N GLY A 232 -15.10 -6.41 23.46
CA GLY A 232 -16.41 -5.86 23.06
C GLY A 232 -16.34 -4.53 22.27
N TRP A 233 -15.19 -4.21 21.67
CA TRP A 233 -15.05 -2.98 20.85
C TRP A 233 -16.03 -2.94 19.67
N GLN A 234 -16.35 -4.08 19.05
CA GLN A 234 -17.32 -4.16 17.95
C GLN A 234 -18.70 -3.67 18.39
N GLN A 235 -19.18 -4.14 19.54
CA GLN A 235 -20.49 -3.75 20.07
C GLN A 235 -20.54 -2.24 20.37
N ARG A 236 -19.46 -1.69 20.92
CA ARG A 236 -19.38 -0.24 21.21
C ARG A 236 -19.34 0.61 19.95
N CYS A 237 -18.65 0.16 18.91
CA CYS A 237 -18.47 0.92 17.67
C CYS A 237 -19.61 0.73 16.67
N PHE A 238 -20.22 -0.45 16.64
CA PHE A 238 -21.17 -0.83 15.59
C PHE A 238 -22.58 -1.11 16.09
N GLY A 239 -22.74 -1.48 17.36
CA GLY A 239 -24.01 -2.01 17.88
C GLY A 239 -25.18 -1.03 17.84
N LEU A 240 -24.92 0.28 17.81
CA LEU A 240 -25.97 1.30 17.73
C LEU A 240 -26.43 1.64 16.30
N ASN A 241 -25.67 1.20 15.29
CA ASN A 241 -26.02 1.43 13.89
C ASN A 241 -26.60 0.15 13.27
N PRO A 242 -27.91 0.13 12.90
CA PRO A 242 -28.55 -1.06 12.34
C PRO A 242 -27.85 -1.61 11.10
N LEU A 243 -27.23 -0.74 10.28
CA LEU A 243 -26.47 -1.17 9.11
C LEU A 243 -25.21 -1.96 9.49
N LEU A 244 -24.64 -1.69 10.66
CA LEU A 244 -23.37 -2.27 11.11
C LEU A 244 -23.55 -3.39 12.14
N SER A 245 -24.79 -3.68 12.57
CA SER A 245 -25.09 -4.66 13.63
C SER A 245 -24.50 -6.04 13.33
N ASN A 246 -24.50 -6.46 12.06
CA ASN A 246 -23.89 -7.74 11.65
C ASN A 246 -22.37 -7.78 11.91
N LEU A 247 -21.70 -6.65 12.05
CA LEU A 247 -20.25 -6.58 12.31
C LEU A 247 -19.92 -6.84 13.80
N THR A 248 -20.92 -6.97 14.65
CA THR A 248 -20.74 -7.35 16.06
C THR A 248 -20.66 -8.85 16.27
N ASP A 249 -20.91 -9.65 15.24
CA ASP A 249 -20.81 -11.12 15.30
C ASP A 249 -19.39 -11.55 15.73
N PRO A 250 -19.26 -12.28 16.83
CA PRO A 250 -17.97 -12.75 17.33
C PRO A 250 -17.27 -13.76 16.38
N ALA A 251 -18.00 -14.36 15.45
CA ALA A 251 -17.43 -15.23 14.43
C ALA A 251 -16.61 -14.48 13.37
N ILE A 252 -16.74 -13.15 13.29
CA ILE A 252 -15.92 -12.35 12.36
C ILE A 252 -14.49 -12.25 12.89
N SER A 253 -13.55 -12.79 12.13
CA SER A 253 -12.13 -12.66 12.42
C SER A 253 -11.63 -11.28 11.98
N TRP A 254 -11.18 -10.47 12.93
CA TRP A 254 -10.57 -9.17 12.71
C TRP A 254 -9.06 -9.22 12.91
N ALA A 255 -8.30 -9.00 11.85
CA ALA A 255 -6.86 -8.84 11.93
C ALA A 255 -6.51 -7.44 12.49
N ASN A 256 -5.76 -7.41 13.59
CA ASN A 256 -5.30 -6.17 14.23
C ASN A 256 -3.95 -5.74 13.66
N THR A 257 -3.93 -4.69 12.85
CA THR A 257 -2.74 -4.18 12.19
C THR A 257 -2.34 -2.83 12.77
N PRO A 258 -1.08 -2.65 13.21
CA PRO A 258 -0.59 -1.35 13.65
C PRO A 258 -0.58 -0.34 12.49
N LEU A 259 -0.99 0.91 12.76
CA LEU A 259 -0.88 2.03 11.82
C LEU A 259 0.32 2.87 12.21
N TYR A 260 1.41 2.72 11.49
CA TYR A 260 2.60 3.53 11.68
C TYR A 260 2.37 4.97 11.24
N PRO A 261 3.03 5.96 11.88
CA PRO A 261 3.03 7.34 11.40
C PRO A 261 3.54 7.43 9.96
N ALA A 262 3.05 8.42 9.25
CA ALA A 262 3.54 8.75 7.93
C ALA A 262 5.02 9.13 8.00
N GLU A 263 5.86 8.51 7.20
CA GLU A 263 7.29 8.78 7.15
C GLU A 263 7.83 8.54 5.75
N VAL A 264 8.51 9.53 5.20
CA VAL A 264 9.29 9.39 3.98
C VAL A 264 10.74 9.66 4.35
N LEU A 265 11.62 8.69 4.08
CA LEU A 265 13.04 8.90 4.31
C LEU A 265 13.58 9.97 3.37
N PRO A 266 14.47 10.85 3.85
CA PRO A 266 15.08 11.88 3.00
C PRO A 266 16.09 11.30 2.00
N VAL A 267 16.63 10.14 2.31
CA VAL A 267 17.62 9.42 1.49
C VAL A 267 17.15 8.01 1.27
N TRP A 268 16.97 7.61 0.02
CA TRP A 268 16.54 6.26 -0.35
C TRP A 268 17.68 5.40 -0.90
N ARG A 269 18.82 6.01 -1.23
CA ARG A 269 19.97 5.31 -1.76
C ARG A 269 21.26 5.70 -1.04
N ARG A 270 22.04 4.70 -0.67
CA ARG A 270 23.39 4.88 -0.11
C ARG A 270 24.25 3.69 -0.52
N ALA A 271 25.42 3.97 -1.09
CA ALA A 271 26.36 2.95 -1.61
C ALA A 271 25.61 1.95 -2.51
N HIS A 272 25.58 0.68 -2.13
CA HIS A 272 25.02 -0.45 -2.88
C HIS A 272 23.57 -0.78 -2.50
N LEU A 273 22.87 0.09 -1.77
CA LEU A 273 21.52 -0.16 -1.28
C LEU A 273 20.56 0.95 -1.72
N THR A 274 19.48 0.56 -2.37
CA THR A 274 18.35 1.44 -2.70
C THR A 274 17.07 0.90 -2.07
N LEU A 275 16.30 1.75 -1.39
CA LEU A 275 15.01 1.37 -0.82
C LEU A 275 13.87 1.65 -1.79
N LEU A 276 12.78 0.85 -1.69
CA LEU A 276 11.58 0.97 -2.48
C LEU A 276 10.33 0.60 -1.66
N GLY A 277 9.19 1.25 -1.95
CA GLY A 277 7.93 1.01 -1.26
C GLY A 277 7.98 1.35 0.23
N ASP A 278 7.28 0.58 1.07
CA ASP A 278 7.18 0.85 2.52
C ASP A 278 8.54 0.87 3.25
N ALA A 279 9.59 0.32 2.66
CA ALA A 279 10.95 0.44 3.19
C ALA A 279 11.47 1.88 3.08
N ALA A 280 11.09 2.61 2.05
CA ALA A 280 11.47 4.01 1.80
C ALA A 280 10.43 5.00 2.34
N HIS A 281 9.13 4.69 2.19
CA HIS A 281 8.03 5.59 2.53
C HIS A 281 6.87 4.85 3.19
N VAL A 282 6.68 5.11 4.47
CA VAL A 282 5.54 4.59 5.23
C VAL A 282 4.35 5.52 5.02
N MET A 283 3.27 4.99 4.46
CA MET A 283 2.08 5.77 4.17
C MET A 283 0.85 5.24 4.91
N PRO A 284 0.13 6.10 5.66
CA PRO A 284 -1.14 5.70 6.26
C PRO A 284 -2.19 5.39 5.19
N PRO A 285 -3.11 4.44 5.44
CA PRO A 285 -4.03 3.91 4.42
C PRO A 285 -5.16 4.85 4.01
N HIS A 286 -5.18 6.09 4.50
CA HIS A 286 -6.33 7.02 4.42
C HIS A 286 -6.67 7.50 3.00
N LEU A 287 -5.71 7.44 2.06
CA LEU A 287 -5.94 7.75 0.65
C LEU A 287 -5.76 6.52 -0.27
N ALA A 288 -5.59 5.33 0.32
CA ALA A 288 -5.37 4.07 -0.40
C ALA A 288 -4.18 4.12 -1.41
N GLN A 289 -3.13 4.90 -1.10
CA GLN A 289 -2.01 5.15 -2.02
C GLN A 289 -0.80 4.25 -1.81
N GLY A 290 -0.66 3.54 -0.68
CA GLY A 290 0.59 2.80 -0.38
C GLY A 290 1.03 1.83 -1.47
N ALA A 291 0.13 0.95 -1.92
CA ALA A 291 0.43 0.02 -3.02
C ALA A 291 0.58 0.75 -4.37
N GLY A 292 -0.28 1.75 -4.64
CA GLY A 292 -0.19 2.56 -5.85
C GLY A 292 1.18 3.23 -5.99
N GLN A 293 1.67 3.88 -4.95
CA GLN A 293 2.98 4.53 -4.95
C GLN A 293 4.14 3.53 -5.07
N THR A 294 3.99 2.34 -4.51
CA THR A 294 4.96 1.25 -4.71
C THR A 294 5.06 0.83 -6.19
N PHE A 295 3.92 0.74 -6.90
CA PHE A 295 3.94 0.47 -8.34
C PHE A 295 4.56 1.62 -9.13
N VAL A 296 4.30 2.87 -8.71
CA VAL A 296 4.91 4.06 -9.33
C VAL A 296 6.43 4.05 -9.16
N ASP A 297 6.96 3.67 -7.99
CA ASP A 297 8.41 3.53 -7.78
C ASP A 297 9.02 2.54 -8.79
N ALA A 298 8.41 1.36 -8.94
CA ALA A 298 8.90 0.33 -9.85
C ALA A 298 8.75 0.73 -11.33
N ALA A 299 7.66 1.42 -11.68
CA ALA A 299 7.45 1.95 -13.03
C ALA A 299 8.48 3.03 -13.38
N CYS A 300 8.74 3.95 -12.46
CA CYS A 300 9.77 4.98 -12.58
C CYS A 300 11.16 4.33 -12.83
N LEU A 301 11.51 3.33 -12.01
CA LEU A 301 12.75 2.58 -12.20
C LEU A 301 12.81 1.95 -13.59
N LYS A 302 11.75 1.28 -14.05
CA LYS A 302 11.71 0.65 -15.37
C LYS A 302 11.93 1.64 -16.51
N VAL A 303 11.30 2.82 -16.44
CA VAL A 303 11.47 3.88 -17.45
C VAL A 303 12.92 4.36 -17.47
N LEU A 304 13.49 4.64 -16.31
CA LEU A 304 14.87 5.12 -16.21
C LEU A 304 15.90 4.09 -16.69
N LEU A 305 15.65 2.80 -16.47
CA LEU A 305 16.52 1.72 -16.94
C LEU A 305 16.56 1.58 -18.47
N ALA A 306 15.56 2.08 -19.18
CA ALA A 306 15.56 2.13 -20.65
C ALA A 306 16.50 3.20 -21.20
N GLU A 307 16.81 4.23 -20.41
CA GLU A 307 17.56 5.40 -20.83
C GLU A 307 18.95 5.52 -20.20
N LYS A 308 19.15 4.91 -19.03
CA LYS A 308 20.32 5.13 -18.18
C LYS A 308 20.97 3.85 -17.69
N PRO A 309 22.28 3.86 -17.41
CA PRO A 309 22.93 2.80 -16.65
C PRO A 309 22.29 2.60 -15.28
N LEU A 310 22.34 1.38 -14.76
CA LEU A 310 21.68 0.96 -13.51
C LEU A 310 21.90 1.93 -12.34
N ALA A 311 23.14 2.28 -12.02
CA ALA A 311 23.45 3.14 -10.89
C ALA A 311 22.79 4.53 -11.04
N GLN A 312 22.85 5.13 -12.24
CA GLN A 312 22.21 6.42 -12.50
C GLN A 312 20.68 6.33 -12.48
N ALA A 313 20.08 5.24 -12.95
CA ALA A 313 18.66 5.01 -12.88
C ALA A 313 18.18 4.91 -11.43
N LEU A 314 18.91 4.17 -10.57
CA LEU A 314 18.62 4.04 -9.16
C LEU A 314 18.79 5.36 -8.40
N ASP A 315 19.86 6.13 -8.68
CA ASP A 315 20.10 7.44 -8.08
C ASP A 315 18.97 8.41 -8.43
N GLN A 316 18.59 8.47 -9.70
CA GLN A 316 17.54 9.38 -10.17
C GLN A 316 16.17 8.96 -9.63
N MET A 317 15.82 7.68 -9.67
CA MET A 317 14.58 7.16 -9.10
C MET A 317 14.47 7.55 -7.63
N ALA A 318 15.51 7.29 -6.83
CA ALA A 318 15.51 7.62 -5.40
C ALA A 318 15.34 9.13 -5.16
N ALA A 319 16.02 9.98 -5.92
CA ALA A 319 15.93 11.43 -5.78
C ALA A 319 14.55 11.96 -6.17
N THR A 320 14.01 11.53 -7.32
CA THR A 320 12.71 11.98 -7.82
C THR A 320 11.58 11.51 -6.92
N ARG A 321 11.54 10.21 -6.63
CA ARG A 321 10.43 9.61 -5.87
C ARG A 321 10.38 10.07 -4.41
N SER A 322 11.52 10.32 -3.76
CA SER A 322 11.53 10.85 -2.39
C SER A 322 10.80 12.19 -2.26
N ILE A 323 10.86 13.04 -3.28
CA ILE A 323 10.18 14.34 -3.32
C ILE A 323 8.68 14.16 -3.62
N GLU A 324 8.33 13.40 -4.66
CA GLU A 324 6.95 13.22 -5.13
C GLU A 324 6.09 12.54 -4.05
N VAL A 325 6.59 11.44 -3.48
CA VAL A 325 5.86 10.69 -2.44
C VAL A 325 5.66 11.51 -1.16
N GLN A 326 6.55 12.45 -0.85
CA GLN A 326 6.42 13.30 0.33
C GLN A 326 5.12 14.12 0.33
N ALA A 327 4.73 14.70 -0.81
CA ALA A 327 3.50 15.47 -0.93
C ALA A 327 2.26 14.58 -0.69
N ILE A 328 2.24 13.41 -1.31
CA ILE A 328 1.14 12.43 -1.16
C ILE A 328 1.05 11.92 0.27
N THR A 329 2.20 11.61 0.90
CA THR A 329 2.26 11.11 2.27
C THR A 329 1.77 12.16 3.28
N LYS A 330 2.14 13.44 3.11
CA LYS A 330 1.62 14.55 3.93
C LYS A 330 0.10 14.68 3.78
N LYS A 331 -0.43 14.57 2.57
CA LYS A 331 -1.86 14.62 2.30
C LYS A 331 -2.61 13.43 2.92
N ALA A 332 -2.05 12.23 2.84
CA ALA A 332 -2.59 11.04 3.49
C ALA A 332 -2.62 11.19 5.03
N ALA A 333 -1.56 11.75 5.61
CA ALA A 333 -1.51 12.03 7.04
C ALA A 333 -2.56 13.06 7.47
N ALA A 334 -2.72 14.16 6.73
CA ALA A 334 -3.74 15.19 6.98
C ALA A 334 -5.16 14.62 6.87
N SER A 335 -5.44 13.82 5.83
CA SER A 335 -6.73 13.10 5.68
C SER A 335 -7.01 12.22 6.89
N GLY A 336 -6.00 11.49 7.38
CA GLY A 336 -6.13 10.67 8.58
C GLY A 336 -6.42 11.48 9.84
N GLN A 337 -5.83 12.66 10.00
CA GLN A 337 -6.13 13.55 11.13
C GLN A 337 -7.60 14.01 11.08
N ILE A 338 -8.09 14.42 9.90
CA ILE A 338 -9.49 14.83 9.69
C ILE A 338 -10.44 13.66 9.98
N MET A 339 -10.16 12.47 9.46
CA MET A 339 -11.00 11.28 9.65
C MET A 339 -11.10 10.85 11.13
N ARG A 340 -10.08 11.15 11.93
CA ARG A 340 -9.99 10.78 13.35
C ARG A 340 -10.39 11.90 14.32
N LEU A 341 -10.96 13.02 13.86
CA LEU A 341 -11.50 14.04 14.75
C LEU A 341 -12.56 13.43 15.67
N GLY A 342 -12.49 13.75 16.96
CA GLY A 342 -13.41 13.26 18.01
C GLY A 342 -14.24 14.39 18.64
N GLY A 343 -15.24 14.01 19.44
CA GLY A 343 -16.10 14.94 20.16
C GLY A 343 -16.80 15.94 19.24
N ILE A 344 -16.89 17.20 19.67
CA ILE A 344 -17.52 18.29 18.91
C ILE A 344 -16.87 18.49 17.53
N ALA A 345 -15.54 18.31 17.42
CA ALA A 345 -14.83 18.45 16.16
C ALA A 345 -15.26 17.38 15.12
N SER A 346 -15.67 16.19 15.53
CA SER A 346 -16.20 15.17 14.62
C SER A 346 -17.55 15.58 14.03
N GLN A 347 -18.40 16.26 14.80
CA GLN A 347 -19.68 16.78 14.34
C GLN A 347 -19.47 17.95 13.37
N ALA A 348 -18.58 18.88 13.71
CA ALA A 348 -18.22 20.01 12.85
C ALA A 348 -17.64 19.52 11.51
N ARG A 349 -16.75 18.51 11.52
CA ARG A 349 -16.25 17.84 10.30
C ARG A 349 -17.39 17.31 9.43
N ASN A 350 -18.35 16.61 10.04
CA ASN A 350 -19.45 16.00 9.29
C ASN A 350 -20.37 17.07 8.67
N ILE A 351 -20.63 18.16 9.38
CA ILE A 351 -21.38 19.30 8.85
C ILE A 351 -20.60 19.96 7.71
N PHE A 352 -19.31 20.16 7.88
CA PHE A 352 -18.47 20.77 6.84
C PHE A 352 -18.47 19.91 5.56
N ILE A 353 -18.30 18.59 5.64
CA ILE A 353 -18.30 17.69 4.49
C ILE A 353 -19.65 17.71 3.76
N ASP A 354 -20.76 17.74 4.51
CA ASP A 354 -22.12 17.82 3.99
C ASP A 354 -22.35 19.14 3.22
N MET A 355 -21.88 20.26 3.77
CA MET A 355 -22.01 21.59 3.16
C MET A 355 -21.05 21.85 2.00
N ALA A 356 -19.79 21.40 2.12
CA ALA A 356 -18.76 21.58 1.09
C ALA A 356 -19.04 20.74 -0.16
N GLY A 357 -19.76 19.65 0.01
CA GLY A 357 -20.24 18.80 -1.08
C GLY A 357 -19.14 18.10 -1.86
N PRO A 358 -19.52 17.43 -2.98
CA PRO A 358 -18.59 16.59 -3.75
C PRO A 358 -17.49 17.40 -4.45
N HIS A 359 -17.75 18.63 -4.82
CA HIS A 359 -16.79 19.43 -5.60
C HIS A 359 -15.49 19.70 -4.83
N PHE A 360 -15.61 20.09 -3.57
CA PHE A 360 -14.45 20.28 -2.69
C PHE A 360 -13.66 18.97 -2.47
N MET A 361 -14.40 17.87 -2.25
CA MET A 361 -13.77 16.57 -2.01
C MET A 361 -13.06 16.02 -3.26
N ASN A 362 -13.63 16.25 -4.45
CA ASN A 362 -12.98 15.91 -5.72
C ASN A 362 -11.65 16.66 -5.86
N SER A 363 -11.66 17.97 -5.69
CA SER A 363 -10.43 18.78 -5.79
C SER A 363 -9.34 18.30 -4.81
N TRP A 364 -9.73 17.89 -3.59
CA TRP A 364 -8.79 17.33 -2.62
C TRP A 364 -8.14 16.02 -3.09
N LEU A 365 -8.89 15.16 -3.79
CA LEU A 365 -8.43 13.85 -4.23
C LEU A 365 -7.78 13.86 -5.61
N ASP A 366 -8.19 14.77 -6.49
CA ASP A 366 -7.69 14.87 -7.86
C ASP A 366 -6.17 15.08 -7.91
N GLU A 367 -5.60 15.90 -7.02
CA GLU A 367 -4.16 16.09 -6.92
C GLU A 367 -3.39 14.79 -6.62
N VAL A 368 -4.04 13.82 -5.97
CA VAL A 368 -3.45 12.52 -5.63
C VAL A 368 -3.63 11.51 -6.76
N TRP A 369 -4.81 11.53 -7.41
CA TRP A 369 -5.17 10.54 -8.42
C TRP A 369 -4.61 10.86 -9.80
N GLN A 370 -4.49 12.16 -10.12
CA GLN A 370 -4.02 12.66 -11.41
C GLN A 370 -2.53 13.04 -11.41
N ALA A 371 -1.83 12.86 -10.29
CA ALA A 371 -0.40 13.11 -10.27
C ALA A 371 0.25 12.42 -11.47
N GLU A 372 0.73 13.22 -12.43
CA GLU A 372 1.49 12.76 -13.57
C GLU A 372 2.82 12.23 -13.03
N ASN A 373 3.15 11.00 -13.43
CA ASN A 373 4.43 10.36 -13.10
C ASN A 373 5.24 10.21 -14.38
#